data_5f8a36a1c316ddf4e5948cd141e6034a
#
_entry.id   5f8a36a1c316ddf4e5948cd141e6034a
#
_cell.length_a   1.000
_cell.length_b   1.000
_cell.length_c   1.000
_cell.angle_alpha   90.00
_cell.angle_beta   90.00
_cell.angle_gamma   90.00
#
_symmetry.space_group_name_H-M   'P 1'
#
loop_
_entity.id
_entity.type
_entity.pdbx_description
1 polymer ?
#
loop_
_entity_poly.entity_id
_entity_poly.type
_entity_poly.pdbx_seq_one_letter_code
_entity_poly.pdbx_strand_id
1 'polypeptide(L)'
;MLIKNKKSRKGSHMNEKVLTVVVPSYNVEAYLADTLKSFIHPDIMGDVEVLIVNDESTDSTEEIGRSFEVRYPQTFRVITKKNGGHGSTINRGIQEAAGRYFKVVDGDDWVDTENFRKLVKMLKRLDVDVVGNNYTWVDHETKLPTKRQERPFEGFEYGRIYRLEDVA
;
A
#
# COMPACT_ATOMS: atom_id res chain seq x y z
N MET A 1 2.59 -4.88 7.14
CA MET A 1 2.11 -4.11 8.31
C MET A 1 1.46 -2.83 7.84
N LEU A 2 0.38 -2.39 8.47
CA LEU A 2 -0.27 -1.09 8.23
C LEU A 2 -0.25 -0.29 9.52
N ILE A 3 -0.12 1.03 9.41
CA ILE A 3 -0.05 1.95 10.56
C ILE A 3 -1.13 3.01 10.40
N LYS A 4 -1.80 3.37 11.51
CA LYS A 4 -2.79 4.45 11.53
C LYS A 4 -2.14 5.81 11.32
N ASN A 5 -2.63 6.56 10.35
CA ASN A 5 -2.15 7.90 10.05
C ASN A 5 -2.74 8.92 11.04
N LYS A 6 -1.91 9.46 11.92
CA LYS A 6 -2.35 10.43 12.94
C LYS A 6 -2.77 11.80 12.36
N LYS A 7 -2.45 12.11 11.10
CA LYS A 7 -2.81 13.39 10.44
C LYS A 7 -4.28 13.47 10.03
N SER A 8 -4.95 12.33 9.81
CA SER A 8 -6.33 12.24 9.33
C SER A 8 -7.43 12.74 10.30
N ARG A 9 -7.08 13.31 11.46
CA ARG A 9 -8.05 13.68 12.51
C ARG A 9 -8.67 15.09 12.40
N LYS A 10 -8.44 15.85 11.33
CA LYS A 10 -9.00 17.21 11.21
C LYS A 10 -9.83 17.41 9.96
N GLY A 11 -11.14 17.22 10.08
CA GLY A 11 -12.16 17.88 9.26
C GLY A 11 -12.76 17.09 8.11
N SER A 12 -14.08 16.95 8.15
CA SER A 12 -15.07 16.53 7.16
C SER A 12 -15.09 15.07 6.70
N HIS A 13 -16.16 14.39 7.09
CA HIS A 13 -16.48 12.98 6.77
C HIS A 13 -16.87 12.68 5.30
N MET A 14 -16.63 13.54 4.34
CA MET A 14 -17.19 13.38 2.98
C MET A 14 -16.18 13.11 1.86
N ASN A 15 -15.02 12.50 2.14
CA ASN A 15 -14.12 11.88 1.12
C ASN A 15 -12.80 11.39 1.75
N GLU A 16 -12.82 10.93 2.99
CA GLU A 16 -11.61 10.43 3.64
C GLU A 16 -11.23 9.06 3.08
N LYS A 17 -10.03 8.96 2.52
CA LYS A 17 -9.47 7.66 2.11
C LYS A 17 -9.26 6.76 3.32
N VAL A 18 -9.62 5.49 3.19
CA VAL A 18 -9.41 4.49 4.25
C VAL A 18 -7.95 4.10 4.34
N LEU A 19 -7.31 3.88 3.18
CA LEU A 19 -5.94 3.39 3.09
C LEU A 19 -5.15 4.16 2.03
N THR A 20 -3.97 4.65 2.41
CA THR A 20 -2.94 5.05 1.45
C THR A 20 -1.93 3.92 1.32
N VAL A 21 -1.72 3.45 0.09
CA VAL A 21 -0.60 2.58 -0.29
C VAL A 21 0.46 3.43 -0.95
N VAL A 22 1.67 3.42 -0.41
CA VAL A 22 2.84 4.04 -1.05
C VAL A 22 3.60 2.97 -1.82
N VAL A 23 3.88 3.25 -3.08
CA VAL A 23 4.64 2.39 -3.98
C VAL A 23 5.96 3.11 -4.32
N PRO A 24 7.05 2.84 -3.56
CA PRO A 24 8.39 3.30 -3.90
C PRO A 24 8.79 2.74 -5.28
N SER A 25 9.19 3.63 -6.19
CA SER A 25 9.46 3.23 -7.58
C SER A 25 10.76 3.87 -8.10
N TYR A 26 11.72 3.02 -8.43
CA TYR A 26 12.95 3.42 -9.10
C TYR A 26 13.38 2.34 -10.09
N ASN A 27 13.26 2.60 -11.39
CA ASN A 27 13.59 1.68 -12.48
C ASN A 27 12.90 0.31 -12.31
N VAL A 28 11.57 0.31 -12.18
CA VAL A 28 10.72 -0.88 -11.97
C VAL A 28 9.73 -1.09 -13.12
N GLU A 29 10.02 -0.62 -14.32
CA GLU A 29 9.13 -0.72 -15.49
C GLU A 29 8.64 -2.15 -15.76
N ALA A 30 9.50 -3.16 -15.50
CA ALA A 30 9.16 -4.57 -15.74
C ALA A 30 8.05 -5.10 -14.81
N TYR A 31 7.80 -4.48 -13.67
CA TYR A 31 6.92 -4.99 -12.61
C TYR A 31 5.76 -4.07 -12.28
N LEU A 32 5.97 -2.75 -12.37
CA LEU A 32 5.06 -1.74 -11.84
C LEU A 32 3.62 -1.91 -12.33
N ALA A 33 3.43 -2.25 -13.60
CA ALA A 33 2.09 -2.42 -14.16
C ALA A 33 1.30 -3.53 -13.45
N ASP A 34 1.93 -4.63 -13.08
CA ASP A 34 1.27 -5.74 -12.38
C ASP A 34 1.06 -5.42 -10.91
N THR A 35 2.02 -4.75 -10.26
CA THR A 35 1.85 -4.16 -8.92
C THR A 35 0.60 -3.28 -8.87
N LEU A 36 0.47 -2.31 -9.77
CA LEU A 36 -0.64 -1.36 -9.76
C LEU A 36 -1.99 -2.01 -10.09
N LYS A 37 -2.03 -2.97 -11.03
CA LYS A 37 -3.25 -3.76 -11.33
C LYS A 37 -3.79 -4.49 -10.11
N SER A 38 -2.91 -4.97 -9.23
CA SER A 38 -3.29 -5.75 -8.05
C SER A 38 -4.14 -4.95 -7.04
N PHE A 39 -4.08 -3.61 -7.06
CA PHE A 39 -4.90 -2.74 -6.21
C PHE A 39 -6.28 -2.42 -6.80
N ILE A 40 -6.57 -2.82 -8.04
CA ILE A 40 -7.80 -2.44 -8.74
C ILE A 40 -8.93 -3.41 -8.41
N HIS A 41 -9.92 -2.95 -7.66
CA HIS A 41 -11.18 -3.65 -7.47
C HIS A 41 -12.32 -2.62 -7.34
N PRO A 42 -13.45 -2.75 -8.09
CA PRO A 42 -14.53 -1.75 -8.11
C PRO A 42 -15.05 -1.34 -6.73
N ASP A 43 -15.13 -2.30 -5.79
CA ASP A 43 -15.68 -2.09 -4.46
C ASP A 43 -14.86 -1.15 -3.55
N ILE A 44 -13.58 -0.90 -3.88
CA ILE A 44 -12.64 -0.19 -2.99
C ILE A 44 -11.89 0.98 -3.63
N MET A 45 -12.09 1.22 -4.93
CA MET A 45 -11.39 2.31 -5.64
C MET A 45 -11.62 3.69 -5.01
N GLY A 46 -12.82 3.93 -4.45
CA GLY A 46 -13.13 5.18 -3.73
C GLY A 46 -12.43 5.28 -2.36
N ASP A 47 -12.13 4.16 -1.73
CA ASP A 47 -11.59 4.06 -0.37
C ASP A 47 -10.06 4.05 -0.31
N VAL A 48 -9.40 3.72 -1.43
CA VAL A 48 -7.93 3.57 -1.52
C VAL A 48 -7.31 4.74 -2.27
N GLU A 49 -6.16 5.19 -1.79
CA GLU A 49 -5.22 6.06 -2.49
C GLU A 49 -3.93 5.27 -2.70
N VAL A 50 -3.39 5.27 -3.92
CA VAL A 50 -2.10 4.65 -4.26
C VAL A 50 -1.16 5.76 -4.74
N LEU A 51 -0.12 6.03 -3.96
CA LEU A 51 0.91 7.01 -4.24
C LEU A 51 2.12 6.31 -4.86
N ILE A 52 2.30 6.48 -6.16
CA ILE A 52 3.47 6.00 -6.89
C ILE A 52 4.56 7.07 -6.72
N VAL A 53 5.54 6.79 -5.86
CA VAL A 53 6.61 7.76 -5.60
C VAL A 53 7.82 7.41 -6.47
N ASN A 54 7.91 8.07 -7.61
CA ASN A 54 9.00 7.92 -8.58
C ASN A 54 10.26 8.67 -8.09
N ASP A 55 11.33 7.93 -7.83
CA ASP A 55 12.61 8.42 -7.34
C ASP A 55 13.58 8.77 -8.49
N GLU A 56 13.08 9.56 -9.49
CA GLU A 56 13.86 9.97 -10.67
C GLU A 56 14.28 8.76 -11.54
N SER A 57 13.32 7.87 -11.86
CA SER A 57 13.56 6.74 -12.76
C SER A 57 13.99 7.21 -14.15
N THR A 58 14.84 6.42 -14.81
CA THR A 58 15.35 6.66 -16.16
C THR A 58 14.73 5.75 -17.22
N ASP A 59 13.91 4.80 -16.79
CA ASP A 59 13.13 3.88 -17.61
C ASP A 59 11.66 4.35 -17.75
N SER A 60 10.77 3.50 -18.25
CA SER A 60 9.34 3.81 -18.44
C SER A 60 8.51 3.80 -17.14
N THR A 61 9.14 3.72 -15.96
CA THR A 61 8.42 3.65 -14.66
C THR A 61 7.44 4.81 -14.48
N GLU A 62 7.86 6.06 -14.76
CA GLU A 62 6.97 7.22 -14.61
C GLU A 62 5.81 7.18 -15.60
N GLU A 63 6.06 6.83 -16.86
CA GLU A 63 5.04 6.76 -17.91
C GLU A 63 3.97 5.72 -17.55
N ILE A 64 4.38 4.54 -17.07
CA ILE A 64 3.47 3.50 -16.56
C ILE A 64 2.61 4.06 -15.43
N GLY A 65 3.22 4.67 -14.42
CA GLY A 65 2.49 5.26 -13.29
C GLY A 65 1.45 6.30 -13.73
N ARG A 66 1.85 7.23 -14.63
CA ARG A 66 0.96 8.25 -15.19
C ARG A 66 -0.23 7.66 -15.95
N SER A 67 -0.04 6.55 -16.67
CA SER A 67 -1.13 5.86 -17.37
C SER A 67 -2.24 5.38 -16.42
N PHE A 68 -1.87 4.90 -15.23
CA PHE A 68 -2.83 4.54 -14.17
C PHE A 68 -3.48 5.76 -13.52
N GLU A 69 -2.72 6.82 -13.27
CA GLU A 69 -3.25 8.09 -12.74
C GLU A 69 -4.31 8.67 -13.68
N VAL A 70 -4.07 8.71 -14.99
CA VAL A 70 -5.04 9.17 -15.99
C VAL A 70 -6.29 8.29 -16.02
N ARG A 71 -6.12 6.96 -15.95
CA ARG A 71 -7.23 6.01 -16.03
C ARG A 71 -8.08 5.95 -14.75
N TYR A 72 -7.46 6.18 -13.59
CA TYR A 72 -8.09 6.06 -12.27
C TYR A 72 -7.68 7.23 -11.35
N PRO A 73 -7.99 8.49 -11.70
CA PRO A 73 -7.44 9.68 -11.05
C PRO A 73 -7.85 9.86 -9.59
N GLN A 74 -8.90 9.17 -9.16
CA GLN A 74 -9.32 9.19 -7.75
C GLN A 74 -8.56 8.18 -6.88
N THR A 75 -7.82 7.26 -7.48
CA THR A 75 -7.13 6.19 -6.76
C THR A 75 -5.61 6.29 -6.89
N PHE A 76 -5.10 6.55 -8.08
CA PHE A 76 -3.66 6.59 -8.34
C PHE A 76 -3.18 8.03 -8.50
N ARG A 77 -2.01 8.32 -7.93
CA ARG A 77 -1.30 9.59 -8.07
C ARG A 77 0.20 9.36 -8.15
N VAL A 78 0.84 9.97 -9.13
CA VAL A 78 2.30 9.92 -9.31
C VAL A 78 2.94 11.15 -8.67
N ILE A 79 3.98 10.91 -7.88
CA ILE A 79 4.82 11.94 -7.26
C ILE A 79 6.25 11.70 -7.71
N THR A 80 6.76 12.52 -8.62
CA THR A 80 8.16 12.47 -9.03
C THR A 80 9.00 13.38 -8.13
N LYS A 81 10.13 12.88 -7.67
CA LYS A 81 11.10 13.61 -6.86
C LYS A 81 12.52 13.29 -7.29
N LYS A 82 13.46 14.18 -6.94
CA LYS A 82 14.88 13.93 -7.12
C LYS A 82 15.30 12.67 -6.35
N ASN A 83 16.16 11.85 -6.95
CA ASN A 83 16.62 10.61 -6.35
C ASN A 83 17.22 10.84 -4.96
N GLY A 84 16.76 10.07 -4.00
CA GLY A 84 17.16 10.13 -2.59
C GLY A 84 17.08 8.77 -1.91
N GLY A 85 16.84 7.72 -2.69
CA GLY A 85 16.76 6.32 -2.24
C GLY A 85 15.40 5.95 -1.63
N HIS A 86 15.21 4.65 -1.43
CA HIS A 86 13.97 4.01 -1.00
C HIS A 86 13.33 4.68 0.24
N GLY A 87 14.13 4.94 1.30
CA GLY A 87 13.60 5.60 2.50
C GLY A 87 13.04 7.00 2.25
N SER A 88 13.60 7.74 1.28
CA SER A 88 13.12 9.08 0.94
C SER A 88 11.77 9.06 0.23
N THR A 89 11.48 8.00 -0.55
CA THR A 89 10.18 7.80 -1.20
C THR A 89 9.10 7.48 -0.17
N ILE A 90 9.41 6.63 0.81
CA ILE A 90 8.50 6.34 1.93
C ILE A 90 8.20 7.61 2.72
N ASN A 91 9.22 8.39 3.08
CA ASN A 91 9.04 9.65 3.80
C ASN A 91 8.15 10.65 3.01
N ARG A 92 8.36 10.73 1.69
CA ARG A 92 7.49 11.55 0.84
C ARG A 92 6.06 11.01 0.84
N GLY A 93 5.87 9.71 0.74
CA GLY A 93 4.56 9.07 0.80
C GLY A 93 3.84 9.35 2.13
N ILE A 94 4.53 9.30 3.26
CA ILE A 94 3.97 9.63 4.58
C ILE A 94 3.50 11.09 4.64
N GLN A 95 4.23 12.02 4.02
CA GLN A 95 3.87 13.43 4.00
C GLN A 95 2.61 13.70 3.18
N GLU A 96 2.42 12.95 2.09
CA GLU A 96 1.34 13.11 1.11
C GLU A 96 0.10 12.25 1.42
N ALA A 97 0.21 11.25 2.30
CA ALA A 97 -0.84 10.29 2.60
C ALA A 97 -2.09 10.96 3.18
N ALA A 98 -3.24 10.72 2.54
CA ALA A 98 -4.56 11.18 2.97
C ALA A 98 -5.37 10.07 3.69
N GLY A 99 -5.00 8.81 3.53
CA GLY A 99 -5.70 7.67 4.12
C GLY A 99 -5.57 7.60 5.64
N ARG A 100 -6.61 7.08 6.28
CA ARG A 100 -6.60 6.81 7.73
C ARG A 100 -5.54 5.78 8.12
N TYR A 101 -5.26 4.84 7.25
CA TYR A 101 -4.17 3.87 7.39
C TYR A 101 -3.14 4.07 6.28
N PHE A 102 -1.92 3.65 6.56
CA PHE A 102 -0.77 3.75 5.67
C PHE A 102 -0.10 2.39 5.51
N LYS A 103 0.28 2.03 4.28
CA LYS A 103 1.02 0.82 3.94
C LYS A 103 2.05 1.12 2.86
N VAL A 104 3.21 0.46 2.93
CA VAL A 104 4.18 0.41 1.83
C VAL A 104 4.03 -0.93 1.11
N VAL A 105 4.09 -0.90 -0.21
CA VAL A 105 4.24 -2.06 -1.10
C VAL A 105 5.28 -1.66 -2.15
N ASP A 106 6.34 -2.42 -2.28
CA ASP A 106 7.41 -2.10 -3.23
C ASP A 106 6.95 -2.25 -4.67
N GLY A 107 7.60 -1.52 -5.60
CA GLY A 107 7.15 -1.43 -6.99
C GLY A 107 7.28 -2.73 -7.80
N ASP A 108 7.91 -3.74 -7.24
CA ASP A 108 8.07 -5.11 -7.77
C ASP A 108 7.27 -6.17 -6.98
N ASP A 109 6.55 -5.74 -5.92
CA ASP A 109 5.63 -6.57 -5.15
C ASP A 109 4.18 -6.37 -5.61
N TRP A 110 3.28 -7.28 -5.22
CA TRP A 110 1.84 -7.16 -5.48
C TRP A 110 1.01 -7.71 -4.32
N VAL A 111 -0.29 -7.44 -4.34
CA VAL A 111 -1.24 -7.97 -3.37
C VAL A 111 -2.19 -8.98 -4.05
N ASP A 112 -2.71 -9.95 -3.29
CA ASP A 112 -3.90 -10.67 -3.72
C ASP A 112 -5.11 -9.72 -3.68
N THR A 113 -5.67 -9.41 -4.84
CA THR A 113 -6.71 -8.38 -5.00
C THR A 113 -7.94 -8.64 -4.13
N GLU A 114 -8.39 -9.90 -4.02
CA GLU A 114 -9.55 -10.25 -3.20
C GLU A 114 -9.27 -10.12 -1.70
N ASN A 115 -8.11 -10.53 -1.25
CA ASN A 115 -7.71 -10.35 0.15
C ASN A 115 -7.46 -8.88 0.48
N PHE A 116 -6.91 -8.12 -0.46
CA PHE A 116 -6.76 -6.67 -0.34
C PHE A 116 -8.12 -5.96 -0.23
N ARG A 117 -9.09 -6.34 -1.05
CA ARG A 117 -10.48 -5.86 -0.95
C ARG A 117 -11.08 -6.14 0.43
N LYS A 118 -10.93 -7.37 0.94
CA LYS A 118 -11.41 -7.75 2.28
C LYS A 118 -10.74 -6.91 3.36
N LEU A 119 -9.43 -6.71 3.25
CA LEU A 119 -8.66 -5.87 4.18
C LEU A 119 -9.19 -4.43 4.21
N VAL A 120 -9.37 -3.79 3.06
CA VAL A 120 -9.88 -2.40 2.99
C VAL A 120 -11.28 -2.30 3.61
N LYS A 121 -12.19 -3.25 3.29
CA LYS A 121 -13.52 -3.30 3.89
C LYS A 121 -13.48 -3.48 5.41
N MET A 122 -12.55 -4.26 5.92
CA MET A 122 -12.33 -4.44 7.37
C MET A 122 -11.81 -3.14 8.01
N LEU A 123 -10.83 -2.48 7.38
CA LEU A 123 -10.24 -1.22 7.88
C LEU A 123 -11.28 -0.10 8.03
N LYS A 124 -12.36 -0.10 7.24
CA LYS A 124 -13.46 0.88 7.39
C LYS A 124 -14.11 0.82 8.77
N ARG A 125 -14.11 -0.34 9.41
CA ARG A 125 -14.80 -0.62 10.68
C ARG A 125 -13.85 -0.68 11.87
N LEU A 126 -12.54 -0.76 11.62
CA LEU A 126 -11.53 -0.85 12.67
C LEU A 126 -11.08 0.55 13.11
N ASP A 127 -10.78 0.65 14.40
CA ASP A 127 -10.09 1.78 15.01
C ASP A 127 -8.91 1.26 15.86
N VAL A 128 -7.85 0.82 15.17
CA VAL A 128 -6.63 0.26 15.75
C VAL A 128 -5.41 1.01 15.21
N ASP A 129 -4.31 1.03 15.94
CA ASP A 129 -3.12 1.77 15.52
C ASP A 129 -2.26 1.01 14.52
N VAL A 130 -2.24 -0.32 14.61
CA VAL A 130 -1.44 -1.21 13.75
C VAL A 130 -2.28 -2.41 13.31
N VAL A 131 -2.13 -2.80 12.04
CA VAL A 131 -2.70 -4.04 11.50
C VAL A 131 -1.58 -4.88 10.91
N GLY A 132 -1.40 -6.10 11.43
CA GLY A 132 -0.51 -7.10 10.88
C GLY A 132 -1.17 -7.85 9.72
N ASN A 133 -0.41 -8.17 8.69
CA ASN A 133 -0.85 -9.03 7.60
C ASN A 133 0.27 -9.98 7.17
N ASN A 134 -0.10 -11.10 6.57
CA ASN A 134 0.84 -12.05 5.99
C ASN A 134 1.42 -11.54 4.67
N TYR A 135 2.51 -12.13 4.28
CA TYR A 135 3.06 -12.08 2.94
C TYR A 135 3.53 -13.47 2.50
N THR A 136 3.71 -13.65 1.20
CA THR A 136 4.16 -14.90 0.60
C THR A 136 5.37 -14.58 -0.28
N TRP A 137 6.44 -15.34 -0.10
CA TRP A 137 7.56 -15.30 -1.03
C TRP A 137 7.17 -16.06 -2.30
N VAL A 138 7.42 -15.47 -3.44
CA VAL A 138 7.17 -16.08 -4.74
C VAL A 138 8.45 -16.17 -5.54
N ASP A 139 8.57 -17.20 -6.37
CA ASP A 139 9.65 -17.33 -7.32
C ASP A 139 9.49 -16.30 -8.44
N HIS A 140 10.57 -15.64 -8.81
CA HIS A 140 10.55 -14.54 -9.77
C HIS A 140 10.08 -14.96 -11.16
N GLU A 141 10.49 -16.14 -11.64
CA GLU A 141 10.18 -16.61 -12.99
C GLU A 141 8.80 -17.28 -13.05
N THR A 142 8.54 -18.20 -12.14
CA THR A 142 7.31 -19.01 -12.15
C THR A 142 6.12 -18.32 -11.50
N LYS A 143 6.34 -17.28 -10.72
CA LYS A 143 5.33 -16.60 -9.88
C LYS A 143 4.64 -17.53 -8.87
N LEU A 144 5.21 -18.72 -8.64
CA LEU A 144 4.68 -19.68 -7.68
C LEU A 144 5.20 -19.40 -6.26
N PRO A 145 4.38 -19.69 -5.24
CA PRO A 145 4.81 -19.53 -3.84
C PRO A 145 6.01 -20.44 -3.52
N THR A 146 7.10 -19.86 -3.00
CA THR A 146 8.27 -20.59 -2.53
C THR A 146 8.26 -20.75 -1.01
N LYS A 147 7.79 -19.71 -0.28
CA LYS A 147 7.69 -19.69 1.18
C LYS A 147 6.52 -18.81 1.60
N ARG A 148 5.76 -19.24 2.59
CA ARG A 148 4.70 -18.44 3.22
C ARG A 148 5.08 -18.13 4.65
N GLN A 149 4.98 -16.87 5.04
CA GLN A 149 5.02 -16.47 6.44
C GLN A 149 3.59 -16.38 6.96
N GLU A 150 3.22 -17.31 7.84
CA GLU A 150 1.85 -17.39 8.34
C GLU A 150 1.60 -16.49 9.54
N ARG A 151 2.61 -16.32 10.39
CA ARG A 151 2.51 -15.52 11.63
C ARG A 151 3.71 -14.58 11.74
N PRO A 152 3.63 -13.36 11.18
CA PRO A 152 4.73 -12.39 11.26
C PRO A 152 5.00 -11.91 12.69
N PHE A 153 4.04 -12.14 13.61
CA PHE A 153 4.16 -11.81 15.02
C PHE A 153 3.91 -13.07 15.84
N GLU A 154 4.95 -13.58 16.48
CA GLU A 154 4.84 -14.74 17.38
C GLU A 154 3.94 -14.39 18.58
N GLY A 155 3.07 -15.31 18.97
CA GLY A 155 2.12 -15.11 20.08
C GLY A 155 0.79 -14.40 19.71
N PHE A 156 0.61 -13.92 18.47
CA PHE A 156 -0.62 -13.26 18.03
C PHE A 156 -1.55 -14.21 17.27
N GLU A 157 -2.84 -14.12 17.57
CA GLU A 157 -3.91 -14.84 16.87
C GLU A 157 -4.53 -13.96 15.77
N TYR A 158 -4.76 -14.52 14.57
CA TYR A 158 -5.40 -13.79 13.47
C TYR A 158 -6.85 -13.41 13.81
N GLY A 159 -7.20 -12.18 13.44
CA GLY A 159 -8.55 -11.64 13.66
C GLY A 159 -8.81 -11.13 15.08
N ARG A 160 -7.83 -11.20 15.98
CA ARG A 160 -7.94 -10.66 17.33
C ARG A 160 -7.31 -9.27 17.43
N ILE A 161 -7.93 -8.41 18.24
CA ILE A 161 -7.39 -7.09 18.60
C ILE A 161 -6.67 -7.22 19.94
N TYR A 162 -5.46 -6.71 20.01
CA TYR A 162 -4.61 -6.68 21.21
C TYR A 162 -4.34 -5.23 21.61
N ARG A 163 -4.18 -4.98 22.89
CA ARG A 163 -3.57 -3.75 23.41
C ARG A 163 -2.08 -3.97 23.57
N LEU A 164 -1.28 -2.92 23.44
CA LEU A 164 0.18 -3.03 23.62
C LEU A 164 0.55 -3.54 25.02
N GLU A 165 -0.22 -3.16 26.02
CA GLU A 165 -0.05 -3.61 27.42
C GLU A 165 -0.32 -5.10 27.63
N ASP A 166 -1.06 -5.77 26.70
CA ASP A 166 -1.39 -7.19 26.78
C ASP A 166 -0.31 -8.08 26.10
N VAL A 167 0.70 -7.50 25.44
CA VAL A 167 1.70 -8.20 24.63
C VAL A 167 3.14 -7.81 24.94
N ALA A 168 3.35 -7.10 26.05
CA ALA A 168 4.66 -6.70 26.55
C ALA A 168 5.33 -7.80 27.38
#